data_9c9c41f8e402f32fc3b5661a45557b0c
#
_entry.id   9c9c41f8e402f32fc3b5661a45557b0c
#
_cell.length_a   1.000
_cell.length_b   1.000
_cell.length_c   1.000
_cell.angle_alpha   90.00
_cell.angle_beta   90.00
_cell.angle_gamma   90.00
#
_symmetry.space_group_name_H-M   'P 1'
#
loop_
_entity.id
_entity.type
_entity.pdbx_description
1 polymer ?
#
loop_
_entity_poly.entity_id
_entity_poly.type
_entity_poly.pdbx_seq_one_letter_code
_entity_poly.pdbx_strand_id
1 'polypeptide(L)'
;SLFADFIANDKPLYIKSQDKVYFPIFNFYSEVEFGGDLKTEAIYADREIQCLILTEGNDDCWDSPETVISEGYKNKTNKGVIIWPLIRFNHNTIADLNVPAPSPPDSEHWLGTDDTARDVLARIIYGFRISVIFGLTVTFFASMVGIFAGAIQGYFGGKTDLFTQRFIEIWNSVPSLYVIIILSAFLRIDFLILMLLITLFSWTALVGVVRAEFLRARNFERSEE
;
A
#
# COMPACT_ATOMS: atom_id res chain seq x y z
N SER A 1 -0.59 7.71 4.57
CA SER A 1 -0.61 6.44 3.81
C SER A 1 0.30 5.36 4.39
N LEU A 2 1.42 5.71 5.06
CA LEU A 2 2.26 4.76 5.79
C LEU A 2 1.52 4.07 6.96
N PHE A 3 0.46 4.69 7.44
CA PHE A 3 -0.39 4.19 8.53
C PHE A 3 -1.61 3.39 8.05
N ALA A 4 -1.63 2.90 6.81
CA ALA A 4 -2.76 2.14 6.27
C ALA A 4 -3.10 0.94 7.16
N ASP A 5 -2.09 0.18 7.62
CA ASP A 5 -2.26 -0.99 8.47
C ASP A 5 -2.84 -0.67 9.87
N PHE A 6 -2.71 0.59 10.33
CA PHE A 6 -3.32 1.04 11.59
C PHE A 6 -4.77 1.50 11.42
N ILE A 7 -5.17 1.86 10.20
CA ILE A 7 -6.51 2.37 9.90
C ILE A 7 -7.39 1.24 9.40
N ALA A 8 -6.86 0.38 8.54
CA ALA A 8 -7.59 -0.71 7.90
C ALA A 8 -6.74 -1.99 7.96
N ASN A 9 -7.14 -2.97 8.76
CA ASN A 9 -6.47 -4.24 8.90
C ASN A 9 -7.44 -5.29 9.47
N ASP A 10 -7.27 -6.54 9.08
CA ASP A 10 -7.97 -7.69 9.64
C ASP A 10 -7.33 -8.22 10.94
N LYS A 11 -6.21 -7.61 11.36
CA LYS A 11 -5.53 -7.90 12.62
C LYS A 11 -5.78 -6.79 13.64
N PRO A 12 -6.04 -7.13 14.91
CA PRO A 12 -6.14 -6.15 15.98
C PRO A 12 -4.85 -5.37 16.19
N LEU A 13 -4.98 -4.10 16.59
CA LEU A 13 -3.84 -3.26 16.96
C LEU A 13 -3.19 -3.73 18.26
N TYR A 14 -4.02 -4.18 19.19
CA TYR A 14 -3.63 -4.55 20.54
C TYR A 14 -4.54 -5.63 21.06
N ILE A 15 -3.94 -6.63 21.69
CA ILE A 15 -4.66 -7.68 22.43
C ILE A 15 -4.02 -7.79 23.82
N LYS A 16 -4.86 -7.84 24.84
CA LYS A 16 -4.47 -8.29 26.17
C LYS A 16 -5.24 -9.55 26.49
N SER A 17 -4.54 -10.64 26.81
CA SER A 17 -5.12 -11.92 27.25
C SER A 17 -4.14 -12.64 28.17
N GLN A 18 -4.63 -13.30 29.22
CA GLN A 18 -3.80 -14.06 30.19
C GLN A 18 -2.63 -13.24 30.76
N ASP A 19 -2.88 -11.96 31.12
CA ASP A 19 -1.87 -11.00 31.59
C ASP A 19 -0.69 -10.74 30.62
N LYS A 20 -0.77 -11.22 29.39
CA LYS A 20 0.17 -10.93 28.31
C LYS A 20 -0.41 -9.92 27.33
N VAL A 21 0.50 -9.17 26.69
CA VAL A 21 0.16 -8.18 25.68
C VAL A 21 0.71 -8.63 24.34
N TYR A 22 -0.14 -8.54 23.31
CA TYR A 22 0.17 -8.95 21.95
C TYR A 22 -0.09 -7.80 20.98
N PHE A 23 0.74 -7.71 19.94
CA PHE A 23 0.62 -6.75 18.86
C PHE A 23 0.57 -7.46 17.49
N PRO A 24 -0.60 -7.97 17.09
CA PRO A 24 -0.75 -8.80 15.89
C PRO A 24 -0.33 -8.14 14.57
N ILE A 25 -0.37 -6.80 14.51
CA ILE A 25 0.11 -6.07 13.32
C ILE A 25 1.60 -6.26 13.07
N PHE A 26 2.41 -6.40 14.13
CA PHE A 26 3.86 -6.47 14.04
C PHE A 26 4.40 -7.89 14.11
N ASN A 27 3.70 -8.78 14.80
CA ASN A 27 4.19 -10.11 15.12
C ASN A 27 3.16 -11.17 14.75
N PHE A 28 3.67 -12.33 14.37
CA PHE A 28 2.89 -13.54 14.18
C PHE A 28 2.60 -14.17 15.54
N TYR A 29 1.34 -14.51 15.79
CA TYR A 29 0.92 -15.29 16.94
C TYR A 29 0.06 -16.45 16.48
N SER A 30 0.40 -17.64 16.96
CA SER A 30 -0.36 -18.85 16.66
C SER A 30 -1.67 -18.88 17.45
N GLU A 31 -2.65 -19.57 16.91
CA GLU A 31 -3.94 -19.75 17.58
C GLU A 31 -3.78 -20.43 18.94
N VAL A 32 -2.80 -21.34 19.05
CA VAL A 32 -2.46 -22.04 20.33
C VAL A 32 -2.15 -21.05 21.47
N GLU A 33 -1.61 -19.88 21.17
CA GLU A 33 -1.30 -18.86 22.20
C GLU A 33 -2.55 -18.29 22.87
N PHE A 34 -3.70 -18.41 22.21
CA PHE A 34 -5.00 -17.95 22.70
C PHE A 34 -5.89 -19.10 23.19
N GLY A 35 -5.36 -20.34 23.18
CA GLY A 35 -6.11 -21.53 23.62
C GLY A 35 -6.77 -22.30 22.48
N GLY A 36 -6.42 -22.02 21.23
CA GLY A 36 -6.86 -22.81 20.08
C GLY A 36 -5.94 -24.00 19.78
N ASP A 37 -6.28 -24.74 18.73
CA ASP A 37 -5.61 -26.01 18.38
C ASP A 37 -4.56 -25.87 17.28
N LEU A 38 -4.62 -24.81 16.47
CA LEU A 38 -3.81 -24.66 15.27
C LEU A 38 -2.51 -23.88 15.53
N LYS A 39 -1.42 -24.39 14.95
CA LYS A 39 -0.11 -23.69 14.96
C LYS A 39 0.01 -22.61 13.88
N THR A 40 -1.02 -22.44 13.06
CA THR A 40 -1.13 -21.37 12.08
C THR A 40 -1.42 -20.05 12.77
N GLU A 41 -1.25 -18.94 12.06
CA GLU A 41 -1.64 -17.62 12.57
C GLU A 41 -3.12 -17.60 12.93
N ALA A 42 -3.45 -17.02 14.09
CA ALA A 42 -4.82 -16.88 14.53
C ALA A 42 -5.63 -16.01 13.54
N ILE A 43 -6.80 -16.47 13.15
CA ILE A 43 -7.74 -15.71 12.33
C ILE A 43 -8.60 -14.87 13.28
N TYR A 44 -8.19 -13.64 13.53
CA TYR A 44 -8.83 -12.75 14.51
C TYR A 44 -10.26 -12.36 14.14
N ALA A 45 -10.67 -12.55 12.88
CA ALA A 45 -12.05 -12.33 12.44
C ALA A 45 -13.00 -13.38 12.99
N ASP A 46 -12.53 -14.60 13.28
CA ASP A 46 -13.33 -15.71 13.77
C ASP A 46 -13.84 -15.44 15.19
N ARG A 47 -15.13 -15.72 15.40
CA ARG A 47 -15.80 -15.44 16.67
C ARG A 47 -15.28 -16.33 17.81
N GLU A 48 -14.89 -17.55 17.48
CA GLU A 48 -14.26 -18.50 18.40
C GLU A 48 -12.96 -17.94 18.97
N ILE A 49 -12.09 -17.44 18.10
CA ILE A 49 -10.81 -16.85 18.50
C ILE A 49 -11.02 -15.58 19.33
N GLN A 50 -11.97 -14.72 18.93
CA GLN A 50 -12.32 -13.54 19.73
C GLN A 50 -12.82 -13.93 21.12
N CYS A 51 -13.65 -14.99 21.21
CA CYS A 51 -14.15 -15.52 22.47
C CYS A 51 -13.01 -16.03 23.35
N LEU A 52 -12.12 -16.86 22.81
CA LEU A 52 -10.95 -17.38 23.53
C LEU A 52 -10.06 -16.27 24.07
N ILE A 53 -9.82 -15.23 23.30
CA ILE A 53 -9.02 -14.06 23.71
C ILE A 53 -9.70 -13.32 24.86
N LEU A 54 -11.02 -13.07 24.76
CA LEU A 54 -11.77 -12.29 25.73
C LEU A 54 -11.98 -13.04 27.05
N THR A 55 -12.16 -14.36 26.98
CA THR A 55 -12.43 -15.22 28.15
C THR A 55 -11.20 -15.88 28.71
N GLU A 56 -10.03 -15.70 28.09
CA GLU A 56 -8.75 -16.33 28.49
C GLU A 56 -8.74 -17.85 28.36
N GLY A 57 -9.44 -18.39 27.33
CA GLY A 57 -9.39 -19.81 26.99
C GLY A 57 -10.56 -20.61 27.52
N ASN A 58 -11.80 -20.09 27.46
CA ASN A 58 -12.99 -20.88 27.83
C ASN A 58 -13.37 -21.87 26.71
N ASP A 59 -13.47 -23.16 27.03
CA ASP A 59 -13.80 -24.21 26.06
C ASP A 59 -15.20 -24.08 25.45
N ASP A 60 -16.16 -23.40 26.14
CA ASP A 60 -17.50 -23.14 25.61
C ASP A 60 -17.49 -22.22 24.39
N CYS A 61 -16.36 -21.54 24.10
CA CYS A 61 -16.18 -20.70 22.92
C CYS A 61 -16.28 -21.47 21.61
N TRP A 62 -16.03 -22.77 21.61
CA TRP A 62 -16.15 -23.60 20.41
C TRP A 62 -17.59 -23.91 20.01
N ASP A 63 -18.49 -24.01 21.00
CA ASP A 63 -19.88 -24.37 20.76
C ASP A 63 -20.78 -23.15 20.59
N SER A 64 -20.55 -22.09 21.36
CA SER A 64 -21.44 -20.92 21.37
C SER A 64 -20.69 -19.60 21.68
N PRO A 65 -19.79 -19.15 20.82
CA PRO A 65 -18.92 -18.01 21.09
C PRO A 65 -19.68 -16.70 21.36
N GLU A 66 -20.75 -16.43 20.60
CA GLU A 66 -21.54 -15.19 20.76
C GLU A 66 -22.26 -15.12 22.10
N THR A 67 -22.78 -16.25 22.54
CA THR A 67 -23.48 -16.34 23.85
C THR A 67 -22.49 -16.09 24.98
N VAL A 68 -21.35 -16.75 24.96
CA VAL A 68 -20.28 -16.61 25.97
C VAL A 68 -19.76 -15.18 26.02
N ILE A 69 -19.49 -14.56 24.87
CA ILE A 69 -19.04 -13.16 24.78
C ILE A 69 -20.11 -12.21 25.38
N SER A 70 -21.37 -12.39 25.00
CA SER A 70 -22.47 -11.50 25.45
C SER A 70 -22.75 -11.62 26.95
N GLU A 71 -22.71 -12.83 27.49
CA GLU A 71 -22.83 -13.08 28.93
C GLU A 71 -21.62 -12.54 29.69
N GLY A 72 -20.43 -12.70 29.14
CA GLY A 72 -19.19 -12.16 29.69
C GLY A 72 -19.21 -10.64 29.82
N TYR A 73 -19.78 -9.93 28.86
CA TYR A 73 -20.00 -8.46 28.95
C TYR A 73 -21.05 -8.10 30.00
N LYS A 74 -22.17 -8.84 30.10
CA LYS A 74 -23.21 -8.59 31.11
C LYS A 74 -22.69 -8.81 32.53
N ASN A 75 -21.94 -9.87 32.74
CA ASN A 75 -21.45 -10.29 34.06
C ASN A 75 -20.10 -9.67 34.40
N LYS A 76 -19.48 -8.91 33.50
CA LYS A 76 -18.12 -8.33 33.62
C LYS A 76 -17.03 -9.39 33.89
N THR A 77 -17.20 -10.58 33.30
CA THR A 77 -16.26 -11.71 33.45
C THR A 77 -15.20 -11.71 32.34
N ASN A 78 -15.41 -11.00 31.24
CA ASN A 78 -14.41 -10.85 30.20
C ASN A 78 -13.20 -10.09 30.73
N LYS A 79 -12.03 -10.72 30.74
CA LYS A 79 -10.76 -10.15 31.21
C LYS A 79 -9.88 -9.69 30.05
N GLY A 80 -10.01 -10.34 28.91
CA GLY A 80 -9.29 -9.99 27.69
C GLY A 80 -9.78 -8.69 27.08
N VAL A 81 -8.91 -8.01 26.35
CA VAL A 81 -9.20 -6.76 25.62
C VAL A 81 -8.68 -6.89 24.21
N ILE A 82 -9.51 -6.54 23.22
CA ILE A 82 -9.12 -6.47 21.82
C ILE A 82 -9.39 -5.05 21.32
N ILE A 83 -8.36 -4.39 20.78
CA ILE A 83 -8.49 -3.07 20.17
C ILE A 83 -8.29 -3.24 18.66
N TRP A 84 -9.34 -2.97 17.92
CA TRP A 84 -9.35 -3.04 16.46
C TRP A 84 -8.96 -1.73 15.80
N PRO A 85 -8.43 -1.76 14.55
CA PRO A 85 -8.39 -0.59 13.70
C PRO A 85 -9.82 -0.11 13.35
N LEU A 86 -9.90 1.09 12.78
CA LEU A 86 -11.18 1.71 12.41
C LEU A 86 -11.96 0.86 11.40
N ILE A 87 -11.25 0.24 10.47
CA ILE A 87 -11.77 -0.67 9.45
C ILE A 87 -11.16 -2.04 9.71
N ARG A 88 -12.01 -3.04 9.97
CA ARG A 88 -11.59 -4.40 10.35
C ARG A 88 -11.31 -5.31 9.15
N PHE A 89 -10.96 -4.72 8.02
CA PHE A 89 -10.69 -5.41 6.78
C PHE A 89 -9.35 -4.97 6.20
N ASN A 90 -8.65 -5.92 5.63
CA ASN A 90 -7.46 -5.72 4.82
C ASN A 90 -7.88 -5.59 3.34
N HIS A 91 -6.98 -5.18 2.46
CA HIS A 91 -7.23 -5.07 1.02
C HIS A 91 -7.53 -6.42 0.33
N ASN A 92 -7.19 -7.54 0.95
CA ASN A 92 -7.41 -8.89 0.45
C ASN A 92 -8.44 -9.70 1.24
N THR A 93 -8.90 -9.19 2.38
CA THR A 93 -9.88 -9.89 3.22
C THR A 93 -11.19 -10.02 2.45
N ILE A 94 -11.63 -11.26 2.27
CA ILE A 94 -12.94 -11.58 1.68
C ILE A 94 -13.95 -11.58 2.82
N ALA A 95 -14.96 -10.73 2.72
CA ALA A 95 -16.01 -10.64 3.72
C ALA A 95 -17.00 -11.82 3.55
N ASP A 96 -17.45 -12.36 4.67
CA ASP A 96 -18.57 -13.31 4.68
C ASP A 96 -19.87 -12.50 4.61
N LEU A 97 -20.46 -12.48 3.42
CA LEU A 97 -21.63 -11.68 3.12
C LEU A 97 -22.89 -12.54 3.09
N ASN A 98 -23.96 -12.04 3.73
CA ASN A 98 -25.30 -12.64 3.61
C ASN A 98 -25.99 -12.32 2.27
N VAL A 99 -25.38 -11.48 1.42
CA VAL A 99 -25.87 -11.05 0.12
C VAL A 99 -24.81 -11.28 -0.96
N PRO A 100 -25.20 -11.45 -2.24
CA PRO A 100 -24.23 -11.61 -3.31
C PRO A 100 -23.32 -10.37 -3.44
N ALA A 101 -22.04 -10.61 -3.72
CA ALA A 101 -21.11 -9.55 -4.09
C ALA A 101 -21.35 -9.08 -5.54
N PRO A 102 -21.20 -7.79 -5.87
CA PRO A 102 -20.86 -6.68 -4.96
C PRO A 102 -22.04 -6.27 -4.08
N SER A 103 -21.79 -5.96 -2.79
CA SER A 103 -22.82 -5.48 -1.87
C SER A 103 -22.81 -3.95 -1.76
N PRO A 104 -23.99 -3.33 -1.54
CA PRO A 104 -24.08 -1.88 -1.29
C PRO A 104 -23.43 -1.51 0.04
N PRO A 105 -23.20 -0.21 0.30
CA PRO A 105 -22.72 0.29 1.58
C PRO A 105 -23.64 -0.11 2.75
N ASP A 106 -23.01 -0.54 3.84
CA ASP A 106 -23.66 -0.91 5.11
C ASP A 106 -22.88 -0.39 6.33
N SER A 107 -23.23 -0.84 7.53
CA SER A 107 -22.60 -0.41 8.78
C SER A 107 -21.16 -0.95 8.95
N GLU A 108 -20.81 -2.05 8.33
CA GLU A 108 -19.48 -2.67 8.38
C GLU A 108 -18.64 -2.27 7.16
N HIS A 109 -19.25 -2.26 5.98
CA HIS A 109 -18.64 -1.88 4.70
C HIS A 109 -19.12 -0.51 4.24
N TRP A 110 -18.50 0.56 4.68
CA TRP A 110 -18.96 1.94 4.45
C TRP A 110 -19.06 2.34 2.99
N LEU A 111 -18.27 1.77 2.12
CA LEU A 111 -18.34 1.94 0.65
C LEU A 111 -18.80 0.68 -0.09
N GLY A 112 -19.33 -0.31 0.65
CA GLY A 112 -19.71 -1.58 0.11
C GLY A 112 -18.51 -2.47 -0.23
N THR A 113 -18.78 -3.55 -0.96
CA THR A 113 -17.77 -4.51 -1.39
C THR A 113 -17.60 -4.57 -2.90
N ASP A 114 -16.45 -5.06 -3.37
CA ASP A 114 -16.21 -5.33 -4.78
C ASP A 114 -16.85 -6.66 -5.22
N ASP A 115 -16.63 -7.02 -6.48
CA ASP A 115 -17.11 -8.25 -7.12
C ASP A 115 -16.58 -9.55 -6.47
N THR A 116 -15.55 -9.44 -5.65
CA THR A 116 -14.93 -10.54 -4.91
C THR A 116 -15.14 -10.43 -3.41
N ALA A 117 -16.17 -9.68 -2.97
CA ALA A 117 -16.54 -9.47 -1.57
C ALA A 117 -15.43 -8.84 -0.71
N ARG A 118 -14.56 -8.01 -1.28
CA ARG A 118 -13.53 -7.29 -0.53
C ARG A 118 -14.00 -5.86 -0.24
N ASP A 119 -13.67 -5.33 0.92
CA ASP A 119 -14.04 -3.99 1.33
C ASP A 119 -13.41 -2.91 0.43
N VAL A 120 -14.26 -2.07 -0.19
CA VAL A 120 -13.82 -1.03 -1.13
C VAL A 120 -13.00 0.05 -0.43
N LEU A 121 -13.39 0.45 0.79
CA LEU A 121 -12.69 1.49 1.53
C LEU A 121 -11.29 1.04 1.96
N ALA A 122 -11.14 -0.19 2.46
CA ALA A 122 -9.85 -0.78 2.77
C ALA A 122 -8.95 -0.79 1.52
N ARG A 123 -9.47 -1.21 0.36
CA ARG A 123 -8.73 -1.21 -0.90
C ARG A 123 -8.29 0.18 -1.35
N ILE A 124 -9.13 1.21 -1.16
CA ILE A 124 -8.75 2.60 -1.47
C ILE A 124 -7.59 3.06 -0.60
N ILE A 125 -7.62 2.76 0.71
CA ILE A 125 -6.56 3.17 1.66
C ILE A 125 -5.22 2.53 1.28
N TYR A 126 -5.23 1.23 1.00
CA TYR A 126 -4.01 0.51 0.57
C TYR A 126 -3.56 0.93 -0.83
N GLY A 127 -4.49 1.12 -1.77
CA GLY A 127 -4.21 1.61 -3.12
C GLY A 127 -3.58 3.00 -3.11
N PHE A 128 -4.08 3.92 -2.27
CA PHE A 128 -3.49 5.24 -2.07
C PHE A 128 -2.04 5.16 -1.57
N ARG A 129 -1.74 4.28 -0.59
CA ARG A 129 -0.38 4.04 -0.11
C ARG A 129 0.56 3.62 -1.25
N ILE A 130 0.15 2.62 -2.03
CA ILE A 130 0.94 2.11 -3.15
C ILE A 130 1.16 3.20 -4.20
N SER A 131 0.11 3.96 -4.56
CA SER A 131 0.17 5.02 -5.56
C SER A 131 1.11 6.16 -5.14
N VAL A 132 1.09 6.56 -3.87
CA VAL A 132 1.98 7.61 -3.34
C VAL A 132 3.44 7.14 -3.36
N ILE A 133 3.71 5.93 -2.88
CA ILE A 133 5.08 5.38 -2.89
C ILE A 133 5.59 5.26 -4.32
N PHE A 134 4.75 4.74 -5.23
CA PHE A 134 5.05 4.63 -6.65
C PHE A 134 5.40 5.99 -7.27
N GLY A 135 4.52 6.99 -7.11
CA GLY A 135 4.71 8.32 -7.67
C GLY A 135 5.96 9.02 -7.14
N LEU A 136 6.21 8.95 -5.82
CA LEU A 136 7.41 9.52 -5.21
C LEU A 136 8.69 8.85 -5.71
N THR A 137 8.70 7.53 -5.81
CA THR A 137 9.86 6.78 -6.27
C THR A 137 10.18 7.07 -7.73
N VAL A 138 9.17 7.03 -8.60
CA VAL A 138 9.33 7.40 -10.02
C VAL A 138 9.84 8.84 -10.15
N THR A 139 9.22 9.79 -9.45
CA THR A 139 9.63 11.20 -9.49
C THR A 139 11.07 11.38 -9.02
N PHE A 140 11.47 10.72 -7.95
CA PHE A 140 12.84 10.81 -7.43
C PHE A 140 13.88 10.35 -8.47
N PHE A 141 13.70 9.15 -9.02
CA PHE A 141 14.65 8.61 -9.99
C PHE A 141 14.61 9.34 -11.33
N ALA A 142 13.43 9.67 -11.83
CA ALA A 142 13.29 10.45 -13.05
C ALA A 142 13.92 11.85 -12.91
N SER A 143 13.74 12.50 -11.75
CA SER A 143 14.34 13.79 -11.47
C SER A 143 15.88 13.71 -11.41
N MET A 144 16.44 12.70 -10.76
CA MET A 144 17.90 12.51 -10.74
C MET A 144 18.46 12.43 -12.17
N VAL A 145 17.91 11.55 -13.01
CA VAL A 145 18.36 11.38 -14.38
C VAL A 145 18.16 12.66 -15.20
N GLY A 146 16.99 13.30 -15.07
CA GLY A 146 16.65 14.54 -15.77
C GLY A 146 17.55 15.71 -15.40
N ILE A 147 17.88 15.88 -14.11
CA ILE A 147 18.82 16.92 -13.62
C ILE A 147 20.21 16.67 -14.19
N PHE A 148 20.72 15.44 -14.11
CA PHE A 148 22.04 15.12 -14.65
C PHE A 148 22.11 15.39 -16.16
N ALA A 149 21.13 14.92 -16.92
CA ALA A 149 21.10 15.12 -18.37
C ALA A 149 20.97 16.62 -18.75
N GLY A 150 20.09 17.36 -18.05
CA GLY A 150 19.92 18.80 -18.26
C GLY A 150 21.16 19.61 -17.87
N ALA A 151 21.81 19.27 -16.76
CA ALA A 151 23.07 19.90 -16.33
C ALA A 151 24.18 19.69 -17.34
N ILE A 152 24.38 18.46 -17.83
CA ILE A 152 25.39 18.16 -18.87
C ILE A 152 25.12 18.97 -20.13
N GLN A 153 23.88 19.01 -20.59
CA GLN A 153 23.50 19.81 -21.78
C GLN A 153 23.77 21.30 -21.60
N GLY A 154 23.32 21.87 -20.48
CA GLY A 154 23.48 23.29 -20.20
C GLY A 154 24.94 23.71 -19.95
N TYR A 155 25.70 22.85 -19.24
CA TYR A 155 27.11 23.13 -18.92
C TYR A 155 28.03 23.07 -20.15
N PHE A 156 27.99 21.96 -20.90
CA PHE A 156 28.86 21.80 -22.07
C PHE A 156 28.37 22.62 -23.28
N GLY A 157 27.07 22.69 -23.49
CA GLY A 157 26.46 23.42 -24.60
C GLY A 157 26.92 22.93 -26.00
N GLY A 158 26.75 23.76 -27.02
CA GLY A 158 27.28 23.51 -28.37
C GLY A 158 26.84 22.19 -28.99
N LYS A 159 27.79 21.36 -29.44
CA LYS A 159 27.50 20.06 -30.10
C LYS A 159 26.87 19.04 -29.17
N THR A 160 27.25 19.01 -27.88
CA THR A 160 26.68 18.12 -26.89
C THR A 160 25.19 18.43 -26.66
N ASP A 161 24.87 19.71 -26.56
CA ASP A 161 23.51 20.18 -26.42
C ASP A 161 22.64 19.79 -27.63
N LEU A 162 23.12 20.05 -28.83
CA LEU A 162 22.43 19.69 -30.08
C LEU A 162 22.17 18.18 -30.19
N PHE A 163 23.19 17.34 -29.91
CA PHE A 163 23.06 15.90 -30.02
C PHE A 163 22.05 15.34 -28.98
N THR A 164 22.18 15.78 -27.74
CA THR A 164 21.28 15.28 -26.67
C THR A 164 19.85 15.78 -26.88
N GLN A 165 19.68 17.01 -27.40
CA GLN A 165 18.35 17.52 -27.73
C GLN A 165 17.67 16.69 -28.83
N ARG A 166 18.42 16.34 -29.90
CA ARG A 166 17.90 15.44 -30.95
C ARG A 166 17.59 14.05 -30.46
N PHE A 167 18.41 13.51 -29.57
CA PHE A 167 18.12 12.25 -28.94
C PHE A 167 16.82 12.29 -28.14
N ILE A 168 16.61 13.33 -27.33
CA ILE A 168 15.38 13.49 -26.52
C ILE A 168 14.15 13.67 -27.43
N GLU A 169 14.26 14.39 -28.53
CA GLU A 169 13.17 14.56 -29.51
C GLU A 169 12.75 13.21 -30.11
N ILE A 170 13.73 12.39 -30.53
CA ILE A 170 13.47 11.04 -31.03
C ILE A 170 12.88 10.16 -29.94
N TRP A 171 13.43 10.22 -28.72
CA TRP A 171 12.94 9.45 -27.58
C TRP A 171 11.48 9.77 -27.24
N ASN A 172 11.14 11.06 -27.18
CA ASN A 172 9.79 11.51 -26.87
C ASN A 172 8.79 11.27 -28.01
N SER A 173 9.26 11.02 -29.23
CA SER A 173 8.36 10.66 -30.35
C SER A 173 7.80 9.23 -30.23
N VAL A 174 8.40 8.40 -29.38
CA VAL A 174 7.91 7.05 -29.09
C VAL A 174 6.79 7.10 -28.05
N PRO A 175 5.54 6.71 -28.39
CA PRO A 175 4.46 6.74 -27.42
C PRO A 175 4.66 5.68 -26.34
N SER A 176 4.97 6.12 -25.11
CA SER A 176 5.31 5.23 -23.99
C SER A 176 4.23 4.18 -23.69
N LEU A 177 2.95 4.54 -23.81
CA LEU A 177 1.84 3.61 -23.61
C LEU A 177 1.90 2.41 -24.56
N TYR A 178 2.20 2.61 -25.84
CA TYR A 178 2.31 1.50 -26.80
C TYR A 178 3.48 0.58 -26.46
N VAL A 179 4.60 1.14 -26.03
CA VAL A 179 5.76 0.34 -25.60
C VAL A 179 5.39 -0.52 -24.40
N ILE A 180 4.71 0.04 -23.40
CA ILE A 180 4.27 -0.71 -22.21
C ILE A 180 3.30 -1.83 -22.61
N ILE A 181 2.33 -1.56 -23.48
CA ILE A 181 1.38 -2.56 -23.95
C ILE A 181 2.10 -3.69 -24.71
N ILE A 182 3.02 -3.36 -25.61
CA ILE A 182 3.78 -4.38 -26.37
C ILE A 182 4.62 -5.22 -25.41
N LEU A 183 5.32 -4.58 -24.45
CA LEU A 183 6.12 -5.32 -23.48
C LEU A 183 5.29 -6.22 -22.57
N SER A 184 4.07 -5.81 -22.25
CA SER A 184 3.16 -6.61 -21.42
C SER A 184 2.73 -7.93 -22.09
N ALA A 185 2.81 -8.02 -23.41
CA ALA A 185 2.55 -9.25 -24.15
C ALA A 185 3.67 -10.30 -23.98
N PHE A 186 4.90 -9.86 -23.70
CA PHE A 186 6.08 -10.72 -23.59
C PHE A 186 6.57 -10.89 -22.14
N LEU A 187 6.34 -9.89 -21.29
CA LEU A 187 6.80 -9.84 -19.91
C LEU A 187 5.61 -9.76 -18.94
N ARG A 188 5.70 -10.46 -17.83
CA ARG A 188 4.78 -10.20 -16.72
C ARG A 188 5.17 -8.86 -16.09
N ILE A 189 4.39 -7.83 -16.38
CA ILE A 189 4.64 -6.50 -15.82
C ILE A 189 4.17 -6.52 -14.36
N ASP A 190 5.12 -6.62 -13.45
CA ASP A 190 4.90 -6.38 -12.04
C ASP A 190 5.11 -4.89 -11.68
N PHE A 191 4.95 -4.57 -10.40
CA PHE A 191 5.11 -3.21 -9.88
C PHE A 191 6.50 -2.61 -10.17
N LEU A 192 7.58 -3.40 -10.05
CA LEU A 192 8.95 -2.93 -10.27
C LEU A 192 9.23 -2.66 -11.75
N ILE A 193 8.81 -3.56 -12.62
CA ILE A 193 8.99 -3.39 -14.07
C ILE A 193 8.21 -2.17 -14.56
N LEU A 194 6.96 -1.99 -14.09
CA LEU A 194 6.15 -0.81 -14.44
C LEU A 194 6.83 0.49 -13.98
N MET A 195 7.36 0.50 -12.76
CA MET A 195 8.07 1.65 -12.19
C MET A 195 9.32 1.99 -13.01
N LEU A 196 10.11 0.99 -13.42
CA LEU A 196 11.26 1.16 -14.29
C LEU A 196 10.87 1.74 -15.65
N LEU A 197 9.85 1.19 -16.29
CA LEU A 197 9.39 1.65 -17.60
C LEU A 197 8.90 3.10 -17.55
N ILE A 198 8.09 3.46 -16.54
CA ILE A 198 7.62 4.84 -16.40
C ILE A 198 8.79 5.79 -16.11
N THR A 199 9.74 5.41 -15.25
CA THR A 199 10.93 6.21 -14.97
C THR A 199 11.76 6.42 -16.25
N LEU A 200 11.90 5.39 -17.07
CA LEU A 200 12.64 5.41 -18.34
C LEU A 200 12.09 6.43 -19.34
N PHE A 201 10.79 6.71 -19.31
CA PHE A 201 10.17 7.72 -20.17
C PHE A 201 10.01 9.09 -19.50
N SER A 202 9.93 9.15 -18.18
CA SER A 202 9.60 10.39 -17.45
C SER A 202 10.79 11.33 -17.22
N TRP A 203 12.03 10.85 -17.29
CA TRP A 203 13.23 11.63 -16.98
C TRP A 203 13.41 12.86 -17.89
N THR A 204 12.91 12.80 -19.12
CA THR A 204 13.03 13.90 -20.10
C THR A 204 12.26 15.15 -19.71
N ALA A 205 11.26 15.03 -18.82
CA ALA A 205 10.38 16.13 -18.41
C ALA A 205 11.14 17.30 -17.74
N LEU A 206 12.18 17.00 -16.95
CA LEU A 206 12.97 18.01 -16.23
C LEU A 206 14.17 18.51 -17.02
N VAL A 207 14.61 17.81 -18.04
CA VAL A 207 15.84 18.14 -18.78
C VAL A 207 15.81 19.55 -19.33
N GLY A 208 14.69 19.96 -19.96
CA GLY A 208 14.55 21.28 -20.56
C GLY A 208 14.67 22.44 -19.57
N VAL A 209 14.05 22.28 -18.40
CA VAL A 209 14.08 23.31 -17.33
C VAL A 209 15.47 23.45 -16.75
N VAL A 210 16.10 22.32 -16.39
CA VAL A 210 17.45 22.31 -15.82
C VAL A 210 18.48 22.83 -16.82
N ARG A 211 18.38 22.41 -18.09
CA ARG A 211 19.21 22.93 -19.19
C ARG A 211 19.12 24.45 -19.30
N ALA A 212 17.91 25.01 -19.26
CA ALA A 212 17.71 26.46 -19.38
C ALA A 212 18.40 27.23 -18.25
N GLU A 213 18.30 26.71 -16.99
CA GLU A 213 18.96 27.36 -15.85
C GLU A 213 20.49 27.26 -15.91
N PHE A 214 21.05 26.14 -16.35
CA PHE A 214 22.51 26.04 -16.55
C PHE A 214 23.02 26.95 -17.65
N LEU A 215 22.30 27.08 -18.77
CA LEU A 215 22.65 28.04 -19.84
C LEU A 215 22.57 29.48 -19.35
N ARG A 216 21.57 29.80 -18.53
CA ARG A 216 21.43 31.12 -17.91
C ARG A 216 22.59 31.43 -16.97
N ALA A 217 22.91 30.52 -16.05
CA ALA A 217 24.01 30.66 -15.10
C ALA A 217 25.37 30.91 -15.82
N ARG A 218 25.64 30.10 -16.84
CA ARG A 218 26.86 30.27 -17.66
C ARG A 218 26.97 31.64 -18.36
N ASN A 219 25.85 32.23 -18.77
CA ASN A 219 25.87 33.55 -19.38
C ASN A 219 26.09 34.69 -18.39
N PHE A 220 25.70 34.51 -17.11
CA PHE A 220 25.96 35.46 -16.04
C PHE A 220 27.47 35.58 -15.73
N GLU A 221 28.15 34.44 -15.54
CA GLU A 221 29.60 34.43 -15.28
C GLU A 221 30.41 35.11 -16.41
N ARG A 222 29.95 34.97 -17.66
CA ARG A 222 30.62 35.55 -18.82
C ARG A 222 30.42 37.07 -18.98
N SER A 223 29.42 37.65 -18.32
CA SER A 223 29.14 39.09 -18.36
C SER A 223 29.90 39.90 -17.32
N GLU A 224 30.58 39.23 -16.36
CA GLU A 224 31.37 39.86 -15.30
C GLU A 224 32.90 39.87 -15.61
N GLU A 225 33.35 39.19 -16.66
CA GLU A 225 34.72 39.28 -17.23
C GLU A 225 34.77 40.32 -18.36
#